data_2efef383f8ec3139f04fb0fa81a8021e
#
_entry.id   2efef383f8ec3139f04fb0fa81a8021e
#
_cell.length_a   1.000
_cell.length_b   1.000
_cell.length_c   1.000
_cell.angle_alpha   90.00
_cell.angle_beta   90.00
_cell.angle_gamma   90.00
#
_symmetry.space_group_name_H-M   'P 1'
#
loop_
_entity.id
_entity.type
_entity.pdbx_description
1 polymer ?
#
loop_
_entity_poly.entity_id
_entity_poly.type
_entity_poly.pdbx_seq_one_letter_code
_entity_poly.pdbx_strand_id
1 'polypeptide(L)' 'MMIEITLNDRLGKKVRVKCNQDDTVGDLKKLVAAQTGTKSDRIVIKKWYTIYKNHITIRDYEISDGDNLELYYQ' A
#
# COMPACT_ATOMS: atom_id res chain seq x y z
N MET A 1 13.99 -1.71 -7.85
CA MET A 1 13.30 -2.83 -8.51
C MET A 1 11.79 -2.66 -8.38
N MET A 2 11.09 -2.80 -9.48
CA MET A 2 9.63 -2.70 -9.48
C MET A 2 9.02 -4.00 -8.99
N ILE A 3 8.03 -3.86 -8.11
CA ILE A 3 7.27 -4.98 -7.58
C ILE A 3 5.78 -4.68 -7.70
N GLU A 4 4.95 -5.72 -7.63
CA GLU A 4 3.51 -5.58 -7.60
C GLU A 4 2.98 -6.00 -6.23
N ILE A 5 2.15 -5.16 -5.64
CA ILE A 5 1.52 -5.39 -4.35
C ILE A 5 0.02 -5.42 -4.55
N THR A 6 -0.65 -6.35 -3.88
CA THR A 6 -2.11 -6.42 -3.87
C THR A 6 -2.64 -5.90 -2.55
N LEU A 7 -3.55 -4.94 -2.61
CA LEU A 7 -4.20 -4.37 -1.44
C LEU A 7 -5.65 -4.81 -1.42
N ASN A 8 -6.08 -5.34 -0.28
CA ASN A 8 -7.43 -5.90 -0.11
C ASN A 8 -8.21 -5.03 0.87
N ASP A 9 -9.35 -4.50 0.43
CA ASP A 9 -10.21 -3.73 1.31
C ASP A 9 -11.21 -4.62 2.06
N ARG A 10 -12.02 -4.02 2.91
CA ARG A 10 -12.97 -4.76 3.76
C ARG A 10 -14.11 -5.37 2.95
N LEU A 11 -14.37 -4.86 1.77
CA LEU A 11 -15.46 -5.33 0.92
C LEU A 11 -15.01 -6.42 -0.07
N GLY A 12 -13.77 -6.85 0.06
CA GLY A 12 -13.21 -7.87 -0.82
C GLY A 12 -12.68 -7.34 -2.14
N LYS A 13 -12.67 -6.02 -2.32
CA LYS A 13 -12.12 -5.41 -3.52
C LYS A 13 -10.60 -5.41 -3.45
N LYS A 14 -9.97 -5.78 -4.56
CA LYS A 14 -8.51 -5.84 -4.65
C LYS A 14 -7.99 -4.73 -5.55
N VAL A 15 -6.92 -4.09 -5.10
CA VAL A 15 -6.20 -3.08 -5.87
C VAL A 15 -4.79 -3.56 -6.07
N ARG A 16 -4.35 -3.69 -7.32
CA ARG A 16 -2.98 -4.08 -7.64
C ARG A 16 -2.19 -2.85 -8.02
N VAL A 17 -1.04 -2.67 -7.39
CA VAL A 17 -0.21 -1.48 -7.58
C VAL A 17 1.21 -1.92 -7.85
N LYS A 18 1.81 -1.35 -8.89
CA LYS A 18 3.24 -1.51 -9.16
C LYS A 18 3.97 -0.33 -8.53
N CYS A 19 5.01 -0.63 -7.78
CA CYS A 19 5.81 0.38 -7.11
C CYS A 19 7.27 -0.07 -7.04
N ASN A 20 8.13 0.85 -6.62
CA ASN A 20 9.54 0.55 -6.41
C ASN A 20 9.75 0.22 -4.93
N GLN A 21 10.60 -0.76 -4.64
CA GLN A 21 10.91 -1.11 -3.25
C GLN A 21 11.53 0.04 -2.47
N ASP A 22 12.14 1.00 -3.15
CA ASP A 22 12.71 2.20 -2.52
C ASP A 22 11.68 3.31 -2.28
N ASP A 23 10.45 3.15 -2.79
CA ASP A 23 9.37 4.07 -2.50
C ASP A 23 8.96 3.96 -1.03
N THR A 24 8.46 5.07 -0.48
CA THR A 24 7.90 5.06 0.87
C THR A 24 6.44 4.57 0.83
N VAL A 25 5.92 4.23 2.01
CA VAL A 25 4.50 3.89 2.15
C VAL A 25 3.63 5.07 1.73
N GLY A 26 4.07 6.30 2.02
CA GLY A 26 3.37 7.50 1.57
C GLY A 26 3.27 7.57 0.05
N ASP A 27 4.34 7.21 -0.65
CA ASP A 27 4.34 7.14 -2.12
C ASP A 27 3.37 6.06 -2.61
N LEU A 28 3.35 4.92 -1.97
CA LEU A 28 2.43 3.84 -2.29
C LEU A 28 0.97 4.29 -2.13
N LYS A 29 0.67 5.03 -1.06
CA LYS A 29 -0.68 5.57 -0.84
C LYS A 29 -1.10 6.51 -1.96
N LYS A 30 -0.18 7.30 -2.50
CA LYS A 30 -0.48 8.18 -3.63
C LYS A 30 -0.83 7.38 -4.89
N LEU A 31 -0.13 6.29 -5.14
CA LEU A 31 -0.44 5.41 -6.27
C LEU A 31 -1.82 4.77 -6.11
N VAL A 32 -2.13 4.29 -4.91
CA VAL A 32 -3.44 3.71 -4.59
C VAL A 32 -4.54 4.76 -4.76
N ALA A 33 -4.31 5.97 -4.24
CA ALA A 33 -5.27 7.06 -4.35
C ALA A 33 -5.60 7.38 -5.80
N ALA A 34 -4.58 7.41 -6.67
CA ALA A 34 -4.78 7.67 -8.08
C ALA A 34 -5.63 6.59 -8.76
N GLN A 35 -5.46 5.33 -8.36
CA GLN A 35 -6.21 4.21 -8.95
C GLN A 35 -7.64 4.11 -8.43
N THR A 36 -7.88 4.52 -7.19
CA THR A 36 -9.18 4.37 -6.54
C THR A 36 -10.02 5.64 -6.51
N GLY A 37 -9.45 6.77 -6.91
CA GLY A 37 -10.14 8.04 -6.87
C GLY A 37 -10.27 8.60 -5.46
N THR A 38 -9.43 8.16 -4.54
CA THR A 38 -9.45 8.56 -3.12
C THR A 38 -8.27 9.49 -2.85
N LYS A 39 -8.31 10.23 -1.76
CA LYS A 39 -7.19 11.05 -1.30
C LYS A 39 -6.20 10.19 -0.51
N SER A 40 -4.91 10.39 -0.73
CA SER A 40 -3.88 9.59 -0.08
C SER A 40 -3.90 9.71 1.45
N ASP A 41 -4.28 10.87 1.98
CA ASP A 41 -4.35 11.08 3.43
C ASP A 41 -5.50 10.33 4.11
N ARG A 42 -6.41 9.74 3.34
CA ARG A 42 -7.50 8.92 3.86
C ARG A 42 -7.18 7.43 3.84
N ILE A 43 -6.03 7.05 3.30
CA ILE A 43 -5.66 5.65 3.12
C ILE A 43 -4.81 5.19 4.30
N VAL A 44 -5.16 4.02 4.83
CA VAL A 44 -4.37 3.31 5.85
C VAL A 44 -3.98 1.97 5.26
N ILE A 45 -2.70 1.65 5.29
CA ILE A 45 -2.17 0.37 4.84
C ILE A 45 -1.61 -0.34 6.05
N LYS A 46 -2.02 -1.58 6.23
CA LYS A 46 -1.55 -2.37 7.37
C LYS A 46 -1.45 -3.84 6.98
N LYS A 47 -0.73 -4.59 7.82
CA LYS A 47 -0.69 -6.05 7.72
C LYS A 47 -0.67 -6.59 9.14
N TRP A 48 -1.62 -7.48 9.47
CA TRP A 48 -1.78 -8.01 10.82
C TRP A 48 -1.97 -6.87 11.82
N TYR A 49 -1.06 -6.72 12.76
CA TYR A 49 -1.10 -5.69 13.80
C TYR A 49 -0.27 -4.46 13.48
N THR A 50 0.41 -4.45 12.32
CA THR A 50 1.30 -3.35 11.96
C THR A 50 0.61 -2.38 11.02
N ILE A 51 0.45 -1.14 11.48
CA ILE A 51 0.01 -0.02 10.62
C ILE A 51 1.28 0.59 10.02
N TYR A 52 1.37 0.60 8.71
CA TYR A 52 2.56 1.06 8.01
C TYR A 52 2.65 2.57 8.02
N LYS A 53 3.80 3.09 8.47
CA LYS A 53 4.05 4.53 8.56
C LYS A 53 4.51 5.09 7.22
N ASN A 54 4.06 6.31 6.91
CA ASN A 54 4.28 6.93 5.61
C ASN A 54 5.74 7.12 5.23
N HIS A 55 6.61 7.41 6.20
CA HIS A 55 8.01 7.73 5.92
C HIS A 55 8.93 6.51 5.79
N ILE A 56 8.42 5.32 6.07
CA ILE A 56 9.19 4.08 5.97
C ILE A 56 9.06 3.53 4.54
N THR A 57 10.17 3.00 4.02
CA THR A 57 10.17 2.43 2.67
C THR A 57 9.53 1.06 2.63
N ILE A 58 9.09 0.68 1.43
CA ILE A 58 8.57 -0.65 1.14
C ILE A 58 9.63 -1.70 1.49
N ARG A 59 10.89 -1.43 1.15
CA ARG A 59 12.02 -2.31 1.44
C ARG A 59 12.21 -2.51 2.94
N ASP A 60 12.13 -1.44 3.72
CA ASP A 60 12.35 -1.51 5.16
C ASP A 60 11.26 -2.29 5.89
N TYR A 61 10.05 -2.31 5.35
CA TYR A 61 8.97 -3.17 5.86
C TYR A 61 9.05 -4.60 5.31
N GLU A 62 10.07 -4.89 4.52
CA GLU A 62 10.28 -6.23 3.93
C GLU A 62 9.10 -6.69 3.08
N ILE A 63 8.46 -5.77 2.40
CA ILE A 63 7.37 -6.07 1.50
C ILE A 63 7.96 -6.53 0.17
N SER A 64 7.52 -7.69 -0.30
CA SER A 64 8.04 -8.34 -1.49
C SER A 64 7.02 -8.38 -2.62
N ASP A 65 7.51 -8.62 -3.83
CA ASP A 65 6.65 -8.80 -4.99
C ASP A 65 5.61 -9.89 -4.72
N GLY A 66 4.37 -9.60 -5.05
CA GLY A 66 3.25 -10.52 -4.85
C GLY A 66 2.62 -10.48 -3.47
N ASP A 67 3.14 -9.68 -2.55
CA ASP A 67 2.57 -9.60 -1.21
C ASP A 67 1.16 -9.00 -1.21
N ASN A 68 0.37 -9.42 -0.23
CA ASN A 68 -0.97 -8.91 0.03
C ASN A 68 -0.97 -8.08 1.30
N LEU A 69 -1.51 -6.87 1.20
CA LEU A 69 -1.64 -5.96 2.34
C LEU A 69 -3.10 -5.60 2.52
N GLU A 70 -3.43 -5.09 3.71
CA GLU A 70 -4.78 -4.65 4.04
C GLU A 70 -4.92 -3.17 3.74
N LEU A 71 -6.06 -2.80 3.15
CA LEU A 71 -6.38 -1.42 2.78
C LEU A 71 -7.61 -0.97 3.54
N TYR A 72 -7.47 0.16 4.24
CA TYR A 72 -8.58 0.79 4.94
C TYR A 72 -8.66 2.26 4.56
N TYR A 73 -9.85 2.82 4.70
CA TYR A 73 -10.09 4.25 4.46
C TYR A 73 -10.59 4.88 5.77
N GLN A 74 -10.16 6.09 6.02
CA GLN A 74 -10.63 6.82 7.20
C GLN A 74 -11.25 8.17 6.85
#